data_d22dd3a7ddd4162f86c3028f3d7e3307
#
_entry.id   d22dd3a7ddd4162f86c3028f3d7e3307
#
_cell.length_a   1.000
_cell.length_b   1.000
_cell.length_c   1.000
_cell.angle_alpha   90.00
_cell.angle_beta   90.00
_cell.angle_gamma   90.00
#
_symmetry.space_group_name_H-M   'P 1'
#
loop_
_entity.id
_entity.type
_entity.pdbx_description
1 polymer ?
#
loop_
_entity_poly.entity_id
_entity_poly.type
_entity_poly.pdbx_seq_one_letter_code
_entity_poly.pdbx_strand_id
1 'polypeptide(L)'
;MYAMAKEREWTLRAPADPENVAQLSAELGVDPVLASLLINRGVRTFEEARSFFRPSLAALHDPFLMKDMDKAVARLEKAISGREKILVYGDYDVDGTTAVALVYSFIRKLTPLVDFYIPDRYDEGYGVSRKGLDWASANDVKLVITLDCGIKAIDKVAYAADKGIDMIICDHHLPEEEIPAAAAVLDPKREDCNYPFDDLSGCGVGFKLVQAYSMHNNIDFETLLPLLDLLVVSIASDLVTVVGENRVLAHFGLKRLNEQPRIGLQAMINLANLEPGHISIDDIVFKIGPRINAAGRMESGRLAVELLTAEDTATAMTIGTKINDNNNERKSIDREITKEALDMVQNGSCLSSENAVIVYGPDWNKGVVGIVASRLVEAYYKPTFVLTNSNGFVTGSARSVRGFDLYEAISSCADLLENYGGHIYAAGLTMREENLPEFTRRIEKYVGEHITCVMATPVIDVDSEINFSQITPKFFRVLKQFQPFGPGNSSPVFLTKNVYDDGNGRKVGPGGQHLKLELIQESQPYHQVSAIAFNMADYFDHIRNGNPIDVCYSIVENYYRGNSTIQLRIKDMRERDDLI
;
A
#
# COMPACT_ATOMS: atom_id res chain seq x y z
N MET A 1 28.72 -0.77 -7.89
CA MET A 1 28.46 0.59 -8.38
C MET A 1 26.96 0.61 -8.70
N TYR A 2 26.14 1.30 -7.92
CA TYR A 2 24.71 1.43 -8.26
C TYR A 2 24.62 2.20 -9.58
N ALA A 3 23.74 1.78 -10.48
CA ALA A 3 23.43 2.57 -11.66
C ALA A 3 23.09 3.99 -11.17
N MET A 4 23.71 5.02 -11.79
CA MET A 4 23.37 6.41 -11.47
C MET A 4 21.86 6.55 -11.60
N ALA A 5 21.19 6.89 -10.50
CA ALA A 5 19.77 7.19 -10.54
C ALA A 5 19.54 8.26 -11.61
N LYS A 6 18.61 8.01 -12.55
CA LYS A 6 18.26 9.02 -13.56
C LYS A 6 17.95 10.33 -12.84
N GLU A 7 18.44 11.43 -13.39
CA GLU A 7 18.11 12.78 -12.92
C GLU A 7 16.60 12.94 -12.88
N ARG A 8 16.06 13.35 -11.73
CA ARG A 8 14.62 13.49 -11.52
C ARG A 8 14.17 14.88 -11.95
N GLU A 9 13.08 14.97 -12.64
CA GLU A 9 12.45 16.25 -12.93
C GLU A 9 11.64 16.72 -11.70
N TRP A 10 11.78 18.00 -11.32
CA TRP A 10 10.97 18.59 -10.25
C TRP A 10 9.88 19.43 -10.86
N THR A 11 8.65 19.04 -10.66
CA THR A 11 7.48 19.75 -11.19
C THR A 11 6.75 20.45 -10.06
N LEU A 12 6.80 21.76 -10.04
CA LEU A 12 6.02 22.55 -9.09
C LEU A 12 4.54 22.49 -9.50
N ARG A 13 3.68 22.09 -8.56
CA ARG A 13 2.23 22.09 -8.79
C ARG A 13 1.75 23.50 -9.09
N ALA A 14 0.75 23.60 -9.97
CA ALA A 14 0.08 24.87 -10.22
C ALA A 14 -0.43 25.45 -8.89
N PRO A 15 -0.17 26.72 -8.61
CA PRO A 15 -0.66 27.35 -7.39
C PRO A 15 -2.20 27.35 -7.37
N ALA A 16 -2.76 27.12 -6.19
CA ALA A 16 -4.19 27.29 -5.99
C ALA A 16 -4.58 28.78 -6.20
N ASP A 17 -5.85 29.01 -6.51
CA ASP A 17 -6.37 30.38 -6.71
C ASP A 17 -6.02 31.29 -5.51
N PRO A 18 -5.34 32.43 -5.73
CA PRO A 18 -4.85 33.28 -4.65
C PRO A 18 -5.95 33.86 -3.75
N GLU A 19 -7.14 34.15 -4.29
CA GLU A 19 -8.26 34.69 -3.51
C GLU A 19 -8.80 33.64 -2.56
N ASN A 20 -9.01 32.41 -3.06
CA ASN A 20 -9.42 31.27 -2.25
C ASN A 20 -8.38 30.94 -1.16
N VAL A 21 -7.09 31.00 -1.49
CA VAL A 21 -6.01 30.80 -0.52
C VAL A 21 -6.04 31.85 0.57
N ALA A 22 -6.16 33.13 0.21
CA ALA A 22 -6.20 34.24 1.17
C ALA A 22 -7.42 34.13 2.09
N GLN A 23 -8.60 33.82 1.54
CA GLN A 23 -9.81 33.63 2.31
C GLN A 23 -9.66 32.46 3.30
N LEU A 24 -9.33 31.26 2.83
CA LEU A 24 -9.23 30.08 3.68
C LEU A 24 -8.13 30.21 4.74
N SER A 25 -6.99 30.85 4.38
CA SER A 25 -5.90 31.17 5.30
C SER A 25 -6.36 32.08 6.44
N ALA A 26 -7.13 33.13 6.13
CA ALA A 26 -7.67 34.06 7.12
C ALA A 26 -8.72 33.37 8.03
N GLU A 27 -9.64 32.59 7.46
CA GLU A 27 -10.69 31.89 8.21
C GLU A 27 -10.11 30.87 9.20
N LEU A 28 -9.07 30.15 8.78
CA LEU A 28 -8.42 29.10 9.61
C LEU A 28 -7.30 29.66 10.51
N GLY A 29 -6.79 30.86 10.24
CA GLY A 29 -5.65 31.44 10.93
C GLY A 29 -4.34 30.66 10.71
N VAL A 30 -4.16 30.07 9.51
CA VAL A 30 -3.01 29.25 9.11
C VAL A 30 -2.16 29.97 8.06
N ASP A 31 -0.91 29.49 7.86
CA ASP A 31 -0.04 29.97 6.80
C ASP A 31 -0.69 29.74 5.41
N PRO A 32 -0.59 30.71 4.46
CA PRO A 32 -1.14 30.57 3.10
C PRO A 32 -0.68 29.31 2.37
N VAL A 33 0.54 28.83 2.60
CA VAL A 33 1.03 27.56 2.04
C VAL A 33 0.16 26.39 2.51
N LEU A 34 -0.20 26.33 3.79
CA LEU A 34 -1.06 25.27 4.33
C LEU A 34 -2.49 25.37 3.79
N ALA A 35 -3.02 26.58 3.59
CA ALA A 35 -4.31 26.77 2.94
C ALA A 35 -4.27 26.30 1.46
N SER A 36 -3.20 26.61 0.72
CA SER A 36 -2.99 26.12 -0.64
C SER A 36 -2.94 24.59 -0.70
N LEU A 37 -2.26 23.93 0.26
CA LEU A 37 -2.22 22.49 0.37
C LEU A 37 -3.62 21.86 0.60
N LEU A 38 -4.49 22.52 1.37
CA LEU A 38 -5.88 22.08 1.57
C LEU A 38 -6.69 22.19 0.28
N ILE A 39 -6.61 23.35 -0.39
CA ILE A 39 -7.34 23.59 -1.65
C ILE A 39 -6.94 22.57 -2.73
N ASN A 40 -5.64 22.27 -2.85
CA ASN A 40 -5.12 21.27 -3.78
C ASN A 40 -5.60 19.84 -3.46
N ARG A 41 -6.14 19.60 -2.26
CA ARG A 41 -6.81 18.36 -1.80
C ARG A 41 -8.33 18.43 -1.91
N GLY A 42 -8.88 19.48 -2.53
CA GLY A 42 -10.32 19.66 -2.67
C GLY A 42 -11.00 20.27 -1.44
N VAL A 43 -10.25 20.67 -0.40
CA VAL A 43 -10.77 21.28 0.82
C VAL A 43 -10.77 22.80 0.65
N ARG A 44 -11.93 23.41 0.44
CA ARG A 44 -12.06 24.82 0.00
C ARG A 44 -12.77 25.71 1.00
N THR A 45 -13.52 25.13 1.93
CA THR A 45 -14.32 25.86 2.92
C THR A 45 -13.86 25.57 4.34
N PHE A 46 -14.26 26.45 5.29
CA PHE A 46 -14.01 26.23 6.71
C PHE A 46 -14.60 24.91 7.23
N GLU A 47 -15.82 24.55 6.81
CA GLU A 47 -16.49 23.31 7.27
C GLU A 47 -15.81 22.06 6.68
N GLU A 48 -15.37 22.10 5.43
CA GLU A 48 -14.57 21.03 4.83
C GLU A 48 -13.22 20.87 5.55
N ALA A 49 -12.54 21.98 5.85
CA ALA A 49 -11.28 21.99 6.60
C ALA A 49 -11.48 21.46 8.03
N ARG A 50 -12.58 21.83 8.68
CA ARG A 50 -12.96 21.32 10.00
C ARG A 50 -13.15 19.79 9.95
N SER A 51 -13.87 19.28 8.96
CA SER A 51 -14.10 17.85 8.77
C SER A 51 -12.78 17.11 8.46
N PHE A 52 -11.92 17.71 7.63
CA PHE A 52 -10.61 17.17 7.29
C PHE A 52 -9.68 17.06 8.50
N PHE A 53 -9.61 18.10 9.34
CA PHE A 53 -8.75 18.13 10.53
C PHE A 53 -9.33 17.41 11.74
N ARG A 54 -10.64 17.19 11.78
CA ARG A 54 -11.36 16.55 12.88
C ARG A 54 -12.29 15.45 12.35
N PRO A 55 -11.73 14.35 11.82
CA PRO A 55 -12.53 13.22 11.37
C PRO A 55 -13.48 12.73 12.45
N SER A 56 -14.69 12.32 12.06
CA SER A 56 -15.70 11.79 12.96
C SER A 56 -16.26 10.48 12.41
N LEU A 57 -16.43 9.48 13.26
CA LEU A 57 -17.08 8.22 12.90
C LEU A 57 -18.55 8.40 12.48
N ALA A 58 -19.19 9.50 12.89
CA ALA A 58 -20.52 9.87 12.42
C ALA A 58 -20.57 10.30 10.94
N ALA A 59 -19.39 10.54 10.31
CA ALA A 59 -19.30 10.84 8.88
C ALA A 59 -19.20 9.59 7.99
N LEU A 60 -19.18 8.39 8.57
CA LEU A 60 -19.25 7.15 7.81
C LEU A 60 -20.61 7.02 7.13
N HIS A 61 -20.60 6.61 5.86
CA HIS A 61 -21.84 6.40 5.12
C HIS A 61 -22.64 5.22 5.68
N ASP A 62 -23.96 5.29 5.51
CA ASP A 62 -24.85 4.18 5.82
C ASP A 62 -24.45 2.95 4.98
N PRO A 63 -24.09 1.81 5.60
CA PRO A 63 -23.69 0.63 4.87
C PRO A 63 -24.80 0.04 3.99
N PHE A 64 -26.08 0.31 4.29
CA PHE A 64 -27.22 -0.14 3.48
C PHE A 64 -27.37 0.58 2.14
N LEU A 65 -26.57 1.64 1.88
CA LEU A 65 -26.45 2.24 0.54
C LEU A 65 -25.68 1.34 -0.43
N MET A 66 -24.89 0.39 0.09
CA MET A 66 -24.18 -0.57 -0.75
C MET A 66 -25.14 -1.61 -1.29
N LYS A 67 -25.08 -1.83 -2.60
CA LYS A 67 -25.93 -2.80 -3.30
C LYS A 67 -25.85 -4.18 -2.65
N ASP A 68 -27.00 -4.86 -2.50
CA ASP A 68 -27.17 -6.18 -1.90
C ASP A 68 -26.81 -6.28 -0.39
N MET A 69 -26.54 -5.18 0.31
CA MET A 69 -26.22 -5.21 1.74
C MET A 69 -27.37 -5.77 2.58
N ASP A 70 -28.60 -5.46 2.23
CA ASP A 70 -29.80 -6.01 2.86
C ASP A 70 -29.90 -7.53 2.72
N LYS A 71 -29.58 -8.06 1.53
CA LYS A 71 -29.53 -9.51 1.25
C LYS A 71 -28.40 -10.18 2.03
N ALA A 72 -27.20 -9.54 2.08
CA ALA A 72 -26.06 -10.05 2.80
C ALA A 72 -26.36 -10.17 4.30
N VAL A 73 -26.94 -9.12 4.91
CA VAL A 73 -27.34 -9.13 6.33
C VAL A 73 -28.39 -10.21 6.58
N ALA A 74 -29.44 -10.29 5.75
CA ALA A 74 -30.49 -11.29 5.90
C ALA A 74 -29.94 -12.72 5.77
N ARG A 75 -29.00 -12.97 4.84
CA ARG A 75 -28.40 -14.29 4.66
C ARG A 75 -27.50 -14.67 5.84
N LEU A 76 -26.71 -13.72 6.34
CA LEU A 76 -25.87 -13.91 7.53
C LEU A 76 -26.74 -14.20 8.78
N GLU A 77 -27.80 -13.42 8.99
CA GLU A 77 -28.75 -13.64 10.09
C GLU A 77 -29.38 -15.02 10.02
N LYS A 78 -29.80 -15.46 8.82
CA LYS A 78 -30.32 -16.82 8.61
C LYS A 78 -29.29 -17.88 9.00
N ALA A 79 -28.02 -17.69 8.65
CA ALA A 79 -26.97 -18.65 8.99
C ALA A 79 -26.74 -18.73 10.51
N ILE A 80 -26.70 -17.59 11.19
CA ILE A 80 -26.47 -17.54 12.65
C ILE A 80 -27.67 -18.12 13.40
N SER A 81 -28.89 -17.68 13.09
CA SER A 81 -30.12 -18.16 13.74
C SER A 81 -30.42 -19.64 13.43
N GLY A 82 -30.12 -20.06 12.19
CA GLY A 82 -30.26 -21.45 11.72
C GLY A 82 -29.14 -22.37 12.19
N ARG A 83 -28.13 -21.88 12.92
CA ARG A 83 -26.95 -22.63 13.35
C ARG A 83 -26.22 -23.31 12.17
N GLU A 84 -26.16 -22.63 11.03
CA GLU A 84 -25.40 -23.07 9.87
C GLU A 84 -23.89 -22.82 10.08
N LYS A 85 -23.04 -23.70 9.55
CA LYS A 85 -21.59 -23.48 9.59
C LYS A 85 -21.20 -22.44 8.54
N ILE A 86 -20.44 -21.43 8.99
CA ILE A 86 -19.98 -20.28 8.20
C ILE A 86 -18.49 -20.43 7.94
N LEU A 87 -18.03 -20.16 6.72
CA LEU A 87 -16.63 -20.05 6.37
C LEU A 87 -16.31 -18.61 5.94
N VAL A 88 -15.38 -17.98 6.63
CA VAL A 88 -14.81 -16.68 6.24
C VAL A 88 -13.59 -16.97 5.36
N TYR A 89 -13.68 -16.63 4.09
CA TYR A 89 -12.67 -16.92 3.06
C TYR A 89 -12.02 -15.62 2.60
N GLY A 90 -10.71 -15.53 2.49
CA GLY A 90 -10.05 -14.33 1.99
C GLY A 90 -8.77 -14.64 1.24
N ASP A 91 -8.20 -13.62 0.58
CA ASP A 91 -6.91 -13.77 -0.07
C ASP A 91 -5.75 -13.82 0.94
N TYR A 92 -4.57 -14.18 0.47
CA TYR A 92 -3.37 -14.44 1.29
C TYR A 92 -2.54 -13.19 1.60
N ASP A 93 -2.88 -12.02 1.08
CA ASP A 93 -2.14 -10.77 1.35
C ASP A 93 -2.62 -10.07 2.63
N VAL A 94 -2.14 -8.85 2.87
CA VAL A 94 -2.47 -8.12 4.11
C VAL A 94 -3.94 -7.71 4.12
N ASP A 95 -4.50 -7.27 2.98
CA ASP A 95 -5.91 -6.87 2.94
C ASP A 95 -6.82 -8.08 3.18
N GLY A 96 -6.64 -9.17 2.42
CA GLY A 96 -7.40 -10.40 2.61
C GLY A 96 -7.29 -10.98 4.01
N THR A 97 -6.08 -11.08 4.57
CA THR A 97 -5.88 -11.66 5.92
C THR A 97 -6.41 -10.78 7.05
N THR A 98 -6.32 -9.45 6.94
CA THR A 98 -6.93 -8.53 7.92
C THR A 98 -8.44 -8.51 7.81
N ALA A 99 -8.99 -8.59 6.59
CA ALA A 99 -10.42 -8.70 6.35
C ALA A 99 -11.01 -9.98 6.97
N VAL A 100 -10.33 -11.12 6.75
CA VAL A 100 -10.72 -12.39 7.39
C VAL A 100 -10.63 -12.29 8.89
N ALA A 101 -9.53 -11.76 9.44
CA ALA A 101 -9.38 -11.61 10.89
C ALA A 101 -10.48 -10.71 11.49
N LEU A 102 -10.88 -9.65 10.77
CA LEU A 102 -11.94 -8.73 11.19
C LEU A 102 -13.30 -9.42 11.25
N VAL A 103 -13.74 -9.99 10.12
CA VAL A 103 -15.07 -10.60 9.99
C VAL A 103 -15.17 -11.87 10.85
N TYR A 104 -14.14 -12.72 10.85
CA TYR A 104 -14.07 -13.90 11.70
C TYR A 104 -14.16 -13.56 13.19
N SER A 105 -13.38 -12.56 13.66
CA SER A 105 -13.41 -12.13 15.07
C SER A 105 -14.78 -11.59 15.49
N PHE A 106 -15.51 -10.96 14.57
CA PHE A 106 -16.87 -10.48 14.83
C PHE A 106 -17.86 -11.64 14.90
N ILE A 107 -17.90 -12.51 13.86
CA ILE A 107 -18.87 -13.61 13.77
C ILE A 107 -18.66 -14.62 14.89
N ARG A 108 -17.39 -14.89 15.29
CA ARG A 108 -17.07 -15.82 16.38
C ARG A 108 -17.67 -15.43 17.72
N LYS A 109 -17.94 -14.14 17.94
CA LYS A 109 -18.66 -13.67 19.14
C LYS A 109 -20.16 -13.98 19.10
N LEU A 110 -20.73 -14.17 17.91
CA LEU A 110 -22.14 -14.43 17.69
C LEU A 110 -22.46 -15.93 17.61
N THR A 111 -21.52 -16.72 17.03
CA THR A 111 -21.67 -18.16 16.89
C THR A 111 -20.31 -18.87 16.94
N PRO A 112 -20.22 -20.05 17.58
CA PRO A 112 -19.02 -20.88 17.51
C PRO A 112 -18.89 -21.65 16.18
N LEU A 113 -19.94 -21.66 15.33
CA LEU A 113 -19.98 -22.40 14.09
C LEU A 113 -19.38 -21.58 12.93
N VAL A 114 -18.21 -21.04 13.13
CA VAL A 114 -17.46 -20.26 12.14
C VAL A 114 -16.01 -20.75 12.08
N ASP A 115 -15.50 -20.85 10.87
CA ASP A 115 -14.10 -21.16 10.58
C ASP A 115 -13.58 -20.19 9.52
N PHE A 116 -12.28 -20.23 9.19
CA PHE A 116 -11.71 -19.39 8.15
C PHE A 116 -10.80 -20.20 7.22
N TYR A 117 -10.65 -19.71 5.99
CA TYR A 117 -9.81 -20.32 4.96
C TYR A 117 -9.02 -19.24 4.20
N ILE A 118 -7.73 -19.51 4.02
CA ILE A 118 -6.85 -18.73 3.15
C ILE A 118 -6.25 -19.68 2.12
N PRO A 119 -6.40 -19.41 0.81
CA PRO A 119 -5.85 -20.28 -0.23
C PRO A 119 -4.32 -20.26 -0.23
N ASP A 120 -3.74 -21.38 -0.64
CA ASP A 120 -2.30 -21.46 -0.86
C ASP A 120 -1.91 -20.71 -2.14
N ARG A 121 -0.99 -19.76 -2.02
CA ARG A 121 -0.54 -18.92 -3.12
C ARG A 121 0.03 -19.70 -4.31
N TYR A 122 0.69 -20.83 -4.04
CA TYR A 122 1.42 -21.60 -5.06
C TYR A 122 0.55 -22.69 -5.67
N ASP A 123 -0.29 -23.31 -4.87
CA ASP A 123 -1.09 -24.49 -5.20
C ASP A 123 -2.48 -24.12 -5.72
N GLU A 124 -3.09 -23.05 -5.17
CA GLU A 124 -4.45 -22.62 -5.46
C GLU A 124 -4.52 -21.29 -6.25
N GLY A 125 -3.50 -20.46 -6.11
CA GLY A 125 -3.44 -19.13 -6.74
C GLY A 125 -4.22 -18.07 -5.97
N TYR A 126 -4.56 -16.98 -6.66
CA TYR A 126 -5.30 -15.85 -6.10
C TYR A 126 -6.82 -16.12 -6.11
N GLY A 127 -7.47 -15.69 -5.03
CA GLY A 127 -8.92 -15.64 -4.91
C GLY A 127 -9.58 -16.98 -4.60
N VAL A 128 -10.86 -17.13 -4.97
CA VAL A 128 -11.65 -18.30 -4.65
C VAL A 128 -11.18 -19.52 -5.43
N SER A 129 -10.82 -20.61 -4.73
CA SER A 129 -10.36 -21.86 -5.32
C SER A 129 -11.41 -22.98 -5.22
N ARG A 130 -11.39 -23.91 -6.16
CA ARG A 130 -12.21 -25.15 -6.07
C ARG A 130 -11.81 -25.99 -4.88
N LYS A 131 -10.52 -26.07 -4.54
CA LYS A 131 -10.01 -26.81 -3.39
C LYS A 131 -10.57 -26.24 -2.08
N GLY A 132 -10.63 -24.90 -1.93
CA GLY A 132 -11.26 -24.27 -0.78
C GLY A 132 -12.76 -24.53 -0.68
N LEU A 133 -13.48 -24.55 -1.82
CA LEU A 133 -14.91 -24.90 -1.86
C LEU A 133 -15.16 -26.40 -1.58
N ASP A 134 -14.27 -27.29 -2.02
CA ASP A 134 -14.31 -28.71 -1.68
C ASP A 134 -14.09 -28.92 -0.20
N TRP A 135 -13.13 -28.20 0.38
CA TRP A 135 -12.92 -28.19 1.84
C TRP A 135 -14.17 -27.71 2.58
N ALA A 136 -14.80 -26.61 2.11
CA ALA A 136 -16.04 -26.09 2.70
C ALA A 136 -17.16 -27.14 2.66
N SER A 137 -17.37 -27.79 1.52
CA SER A 137 -18.36 -28.85 1.35
C SER A 137 -18.09 -30.06 2.26
N ALA A 138 -16.84 -30.51 2.36
CA ALA A 138 -16.44 -31.63 3.20
C ALA A 138 -16.59 -31.34 4.72
N ASN A 139 -16.66 -30.07 5.09
CA ASN A 139 -16.85 -29.62 6.46
C ASN A 139 -18.25 -29.10 6.77
N ASP A 140 -19.27 -29.43 5.93
CA ASP A 140 -20.68 -29.05 6.10
C ASP A 140 -20.94 -27.54 6.16
N VAL A 141 -20.10 -26.72 5.54
CA VAL A 141 -20.30 -25.28 5.42
C VAL A 141 -21.53 -24.99 4.57
N LYS A 142 -22.36 -24.06 4.99
CA LYS A 142 -23.57 -23.62 4.27
C LYS A 142 -23.49 -22.20 3.75
N LEU A 143 -22.62 -21.38 4.32
CA LEU A 143 -22.37 -20.02 3.91
C LEU A 143 -20.86 -19.76 3.85
N VAL A 144 -20.38 -19.30 2.68
CA VAL A 144 -19.03 -18.77 2.49
C VAL A 144 -19.12 -17.26 2.35
N ILE A 145 -18.35 -16.52 3.14
CA ILE A 145 -18.20 -15.06 3.01
C ILE A 145 -16.80 -14.83 2.46
N THR A 146 -16.70 -14.38 1.20
CA THR A 146 -15.41 -14.04 0.61
C THR A 146 -15.05 -12.60 0.89
N LEU A 147 -13.77 -12.33 1.11
CA LEU A 147 -13.22 -11.04 1.47
C LEU A 147 -12.01 -10.74 0.59
N ASP A 148 -11.96 -9.56 0.01
CA ASP A 148 -10.89 -9.12 -0.88
C ASP A 148 -10.70 -10.03 -2.11
N CYS A 149 -11.76 -10.73 -2.50
CA CYS A 149 -11.80 -11.59 -3.68
C CYS A 149 -13.23 -12.04 -3.99
N GLY A 150 -13.42 -12.48 -5.22
CA GLY A 150 -14.65 -13.19 -5.60
C GLY A 150 -15.49 -12.49 -6.66
N ILE A 151 -15.29 -11.19 -6.91
CA ILE A 151 -16.10 -10.44 -7.90
C ILE A 151 -15.99 -11.01 -9.32
N LYS A 152 -14.90 -11.69 -9.65
CA LYS A 152 -14.68 -12.36 -10.95
C LYS A 152 -14.86 -13.89 -10.89
N ALA A 153 -15.33 -14.44 -9.76
CA ALA A 153 -15.37 -15.88 -9.52
C ALA A 153 -16.68 -16.54 -9.98
N ILE A 154 -17.19 -16.21 -11.17
CA ILE A 154 -18.50 -16.66 -11.70
C ILE A 154 -18.62 -18.19 -11.66
N ASP A 155 -17.64 -18.91 -12.22
CA ASP A 155 -17.62 -20.38 -12.27
C ASP A 155 -17.48 -21.03 -10.88
N LYS A 156 -16.80 -20.35 -9.93
CA LYS A 156 -16.64 -20.84 -8.55
C LYS A 156 -17.93 -20.65 -7.75
N VAL A 157 -18.66 -19.54 -7.98
CA VAL A 157 -19.96 -19.29 -7.35
C VAL A 157 -20.98 -20.33 -7.82
N ALA A 158 -21.03 -20.61 -9.13
CA ALA A 158 -21.88 -21.68 -9.66
C ALA A 158 -21.50 -23.05 -9.05
N TYR A 159 -20.20 -23.35 -8.95
CA TYR A 159 -19.72 -24.58 -8.33
C TYR A 159 -20.08 -24.71 -6.84
N ALA A 160 -20.04 -23.61 -6.08
CA ALA A 160 -20.49 -23.59 -4.69
C ALA A 160 -22.00 -23.85 -4.57
N ALA A 161 -22.81 -23.23 -5.44
CA ALA A 161 -24.25 -23.43 -5.49
C ALA A 161 -24.62 -24.88 -5.79
N ASP A 162 -23.92 -25.56 -6.72
CA ASP A 162 -24.11 -27.01 -7.00
C ASP A 162 -23.84 -27.88 -5.77
N LYS A 163 -22.99 -27.41 -4.84
CA LYS A 163 -22.71 -28.08 -3.57
C LYS A 163 -23.67 -27.68 -2.43
N GLY A 164 -24.64 -26.83 -2.71
CA GLY A 164 -25.58 -26.32 -1.71
C GLY A 164 -24.93 -25.34 -0.71
N ILE A 165 -23.92 -24.59 -1.17
CA ILE A 165 -23.22 -23.56 -0.40
C ILE A 165 -23.61 -22.20 -0.97
N ASP A 166 -24.22 -21.34 -0.15
CA ASP A 166 -24.45 -19.94 -0.50
C ASP A 166 -23.16 -19.12 -0.31
N MET A 167 -23.00 -18.08 -1.14
CA MET A 167 -21.85 -17.18 -1.03
C MET A 167 -22.32 -15.73 -0.83
N ILE A 168 -21.62 -14.99 0.06
CA ILE A 168 -21.62 -13.53 0.13
C ILE A 168 -20.23 -13.07 -0.32
N ILE A 169 -20.17 -12.24 -1.36
CA ILE A 169 -18.92 -11.68 -1.87
C ILE A 169 -18.74 -10.28 -1.29
N CYS A 170 -17.61 -10.02 -0.65
CA CYS A 170 -17.17 -8.70 -0.18
C CYS A 170 -15.85 -8.38 -0.89
N ASP A 171 -15.93 -7.63 -1.97
CA ASP A 171 -14.78 -7.33 -2.83
C ASP A 171 -14.72 -5.83 -3.15
N HIS A 172 -13.58 -5.38 -3.65
CA HIS A 172 -13.35 -3.99 -4.07
C HIS A 172 -12.59 -3.89 -5.40
N HIS A 173 -12.33 -5.02 -6.04
CA HIS A 173 -11.71 -5.06 -7.36
C HIS A 173 -12.71 -4.65 -8.44
N LEU A 174 -12.19 -4.18 -9.59
CA LEU A 174 -13.05 -3.84 -10.72
C LEU A 174 -13.80 -5.08 -11.21
N PRO A 175 -15.14 -5.05 -11.23
CA PRO A 175 -15.93 -6.13 -11.76
C PRO A 175 -15.74 -6.28 -13.28
N GLU A 176 -16.11 -7.45 -13.80
CA GLU A 176 -16.29 -7.70 -15.24
C GLU A 176 -17.74 -7.37 -15.65
N GLU A 177 -18.07 -7.55 -16.93
CA GLU A 177 -19.43 -7.30 -17.44
C GLU A 177 -20.49 -8.15 -16.71
N GLU A 178 -20.14 -9.38 -16.33
CA GLU A 178 -21.02 -10.31 -15.63
C GLU A 178 -20.69 -10.33 -14.13
N ILE A 179 -21.69 -10.17 -13.29
CA ILE A 179 -21.57 -10.24 -11.84
C ILE A 179 -21.91 -11.68 -11.37
N PRO A 180 -21.13 -12.29 -10.47
CA PRO A 180 -21.40 -13.64 -9.96
C PRO A 180 -22.80 -13.75 -9.32
N ALA A 181 -23.51 -14.85 -9.62
CA ALA A 181 -24.85 -15.13 -9.10
C ALA A 181 -24.82 -15.65 -7.65
N ALA A 182 -24.14 -14.91 -6.75
CA ALA A 182 -24.05 -15.20 -5.33
C ALA A 182 -25.32 -14.73 -4.57
N ALA A 183 -25.50 -15.16 -3.32
CA ALA A 183 -26.59 -14.71 -2.46
C ALA A 183 -26.58 -13.20 -2.25
N ALA A 184 -25.40 -12.60 -2.17
CA ALA A 184 -25.17 -11.16 -2.19
C ALA A 184 -23.78 -10.84 -2.73
N VAL A 185 -23.62 -9.69 -3.42
CA VAL A 185 -22.35 -9.21 -3.93
C VAL A 185 -22.15 -7.77 -3.49
N LEU A 186 -21.30 -7.59 -2.48
CA LEU A 186 -20.95 -6.30 -1.91
C LEU A 186 -19.65 -5.83 -2.59
N ASP A 187 -19.79 -4.90 -3.50
CA ASP A 187 -18.67 -4.24 -4.17
C ASP A 187 -19.09 -2.82 -4.54
N PRO A 188 -18.45 -1.79 -3.98
CA PRO A 188 -18.81 -0.40 -4.24
C PRO A 188 -18.49 0.06 -5.68
N LYS A 189 -17.63 -0.68 -6.43
CA LYS A 189 -17.24 -0.37 -7.81
C LYS A 189 -18.18 -0.94 -8.87
N ARG A 190 -19.24 -1.65 -8.48
CA ARG A 190 -20.27 -2.11 -9.40
C ARG A 190 -21.01 -0.93 -10.01
N GLU A 191 -21.31 -0.98 -11.30
CA GLU A 191 -22.07 0.07 -11.99
C GLU A 191 -23.47 0.31 -11.41
N ASP A 192 -24.10 -0.74 -10.86
CA ASP A 192 -25.43 -0.67 -10.24
C ASP A 192 -25.40 -0.38 -8.73
N CYS A 193 -24.23 -0.03 -8.18
CA CYS A 193 -24.04 0.33 -6.78
C CYS A 193 -24.03 1.85 -6.59
N ASN A 194 -24.85 2.36 -5.71
CA ASN A 194 -24.95 3.79 -5.39
C ASN A 194 -24.21 4.16 -4.08
N TYR A 195 -23.28 3.33 -3.65
CA TYR A 195 -22.50 3.63 -2.46
C TYR A 195 -21.63 4.86 -2.70
N PRO A 196 -21.63 5.88 -1.81
CA PRO A 196 -21.01 7.18 -2.11
C PRO A 196 -19.47 7.18 -2.17
N PHE A 197 -18.83 6.07 -1.78
CA PHE A 197 -17.36 5.94 -1.74
C PHE A 197 -16.93 4.57 -2.27
N ASP A 198 -16.33 4.54 -3.44
CA ASP A 198 -16.01 3.32 -4.18
C ASP A 198 -14.60 2.76 -3.92
N ASP A 199 -13.75 3.49 -3.18
CA ASP A 199 -12.34 3.14 -2.98
C ASP A 199 -12.06 2.53 -1.58
N LEU A 200 -13.02 1.79 -1.03
CA LEU A 200 -12.79 0.99 0.18
C LEU A 200 -11.78 -0.13 -0.12
N SER A 201 -10.99 -0.56 0.88
CA SER A 201 -10.23 -1.81 0.82
C SER A 201 -11.16 -3.02 0.98
N GLY A 202 -10.71 -4.23 0.66
CA GLY A 202 -11.48 -5.46 0.87
C GLY A 202 -11.87 -5.64 2.35
N CYS A 203 -10.96 -5.32 3.28
CA CYS A 203 -11.27 -5.25 4.72
C CYS A 203 -12.30 -4.16 5.02
N GLY A 204 -12.28 -3.03 4.30
CA GLY A 204 -13.28 -1.96 4.40
C GLY A 204 -14.67 -2.43 4.02
N VAL A 205 -14.80 -3.17 2.94
CA VAL A 205 -16.09 -3.77 2.54
C VAL A 205 -16.57 -4.79 3.57
N GLY A 206 -15.67 -5.65 4.08
CA GLY A 206 -15.96 -6.57 5.18
C GLY A 206 -16.41 -5.85 6.45
N PHE A 207 -15.78 -4.71 6.78
CA PHE A 207 -16.21 -3.86 7.90
C PHE A 207 -17.63 -3.29 7.69
N LYS A 208 -17.99 -2.89 6.46
CA LYS A 208 -19.35 -2.42 6.14
C LYS A 208 -20.40 -3.51 6.34
N LEU A 209 -20.11 -4.77 5.99
CA LEU A 209 -21.00 -5.89 6.31
C LEU A 209 -21.20 -6.04 7.83
N VAL A 210 -20.12 -5.98 8.60
CA VAL A 210 -20.16 -6.06 10.07
C VAL A 210 -20.92 -4.87 10.67
N GLN A 211 -20.73 -3.66 10.13
CA GLN A 211 -21.46 -2.45 10.53
C GLN A 211 -22.97 -2.59 10.25
N ALA A 212 -23.34 -3.03 9.05
CA ALA A 212 -24.73 -3.23 8.66
C ALA A 212 -25.44 -4.28 9.55
N TYR A 213 -24.76 -5.41 9.77
CA TYR A 213 -25.27 -6.44 10.67
C TYR A 213 -25.47 -5.92 12.10
N SER A 214 -24.50 -5.14 12.60
CA SER A 214 -24.60 -4.53 13.93
C SER A 214 -25.75 -3.54 14.04
N MET A 215 -25.94 -2.69 13.03
CA MET A 215 -27.08 -1.77 12.98
C MET A 215 -28.42 -2.50 12.96
N HIS A 216 -28.54 -3.56 12.14
CA HIS A 216 -29.77 -4.37 12.05
C HIS A 216 -30.12 -5.04 13.38
N ASN A 217 -29.12 -5.49 14.12
CA ASN A 217 -29.29 -6.23 15.39
C ASN A 217 -29.16 -5.35 16.63
N ASN A 218 -29.12 -4.01 16.50
CA ASN A 218 -28.94 -3.06 17.60
C ASN A 218 -27.69 -3.34 18.45
N ILE A 219 -26.61 -3.80 17.83
CA ILE A 219 -25.30 -3.94 18.45
C ILE A 219 -24.60 -2.58 18.45
N ASP A 220 -24.15 -2.13 19.61
CA ASP A 220 -23.51 -0.83 19.75
C ASP A 220 -22.25 -0.72 18.87
N PHE A 221 -22.11 0.39 18.16
CA PHE A 221 -20.95 0.68 17.32
C PHE A 221 -19.61 0.65 18.11
N GLU A 222 -19.62 0.95 19.39
CA GLU A 222 -18.42 0.87 20.24
C GLU A 222 -17.81 -0.53 20.24
N THR A 223 -18.61 -1.58 20.03
CA THR A 223 -18.12 -2.97 19.92
C THR A 223 -17.28 -3.21 18.67
N LEU A 224 -17.36 -2.33 17.67
CA LEU A 224 -16.62 -2.38 16.42
C LEU A 224 -15.27 -1.62 16.50
N LEU A 225 -15.10 -0.70 17.45
CA LEU A 225 -13.88 0.10 17.60
C LEU A 225 -12.59 -0.75 17.69
N PRO A 226 -12.60 -1.90 18.38
CA PRO A 226 -11.42 -2.78 18.42
C PRO A 226 -10.99 -3.33 17.05
N LEU A 227 -11.90 -3.33 16.05
CA LEU A 227 -11.62 -3.85 14.71
C LEU A 227 -10.90 -2.84 13.82
N LEU A 228 -10.88 -1.56 14.21
CA LEU A 228 -10.29 -0.48 13.42
C LEU A 228 -8.76 -0.58 13.31
N ASP A 229 -8.09 -1.28 14.22
CA ASP A 229 -6.67 -1.54 14.13
C ASP A 229 -6.30 -2.46 12.95
N LEU A 230 -7.15 -3.43 12.61
CA LEU A 230 -7.02 -4.25 11.40
C LEU A 230 -7.26 -3.41 10.15
N LEU A 231 -8.28 -2.58 10.20
CA LEU A 231 -8.71 -1.78 9.07
C LEU A 231 -7.64 -0.77 8.62
N VAL A 232 -6.95 -0.12 9.57
CA VAL A 232 -5.83 0.78 9.20
C VAL A 232 -4.64 0.01 8.62
N VAL A 233 -4.41 -1.22 9.07
CA VAL A 233 -3.35 -2.08 8.50
C VAL A 233 -3.69 -2.47 7.06
N SER A 234 -4.95 -2.80 6.79
CA SER A 234 -5.46 -3.04 5.44
C SER A 234 -5.31 -1.80 4.55
N ILE A 235 -5.96 -0.68 4.89
CA ILE A 235 -5.94 0.57 4.12
C ILE A 235 -4.51 0.99 3.75
N ALA A 236 -3.58 0.91 4.72
CA ALA A 236 -2.19 1.27 4.49
C ALA A 236 -1.45 0.28 3.58
N SER A 237 -1.74 -1.01 3.66
CA SER A 237 -1.00 -2.06 2.94
C SER A 237 -1.50 -2.28 1.52
N ASP A 238 -2.78 -2.10 1.28
CA ASP A 238 -3.40 -2.21 -0.05
C ASP A 238 -3.26 -0.92 -0.87
N LEU A 239 -2.77 0.15 -0.22
CA LEU A 239 -2.52 1.45 -0.87
C LEU A 239 -3.77 2.10 -1.47
N VAL A 240 -4.96 1.80 -0.94
CA VAL A 240 -6.19 2.52 -1.29
C VAL A 240 -6.10 4.00 -0.88
N THR A 241 -6.91 4.86 -1.48
CA THR A 241 -6.83 6.29 -1.19
C THR A 241 -7.18 6.62 0.26
N VAL A 242 -6.41 7.51 0.88
CA VAL A 242 -6.61 7.99 2.27
C VAL A 242 -7.43 9.28 2.24
N VAL A 243 -8.60 9.19 1.60
CA VAL A 243 -9.61 10.26 1.52
C VAL A 243 -10.97 9.71 1.97
N GLY A 244 -12.00 10.55 2.06
CA GLY A 244 -13.37 10.12 2.38
C GLY A 244 -13.43 9.21 3.62
N GLU A 245 -14.14 8.08 3.51
CA GLU A 245 -14.27 7.12 4.60
C GLU A 245 -12.96 6.46 5.00
N ASN A 246 -12.08 6.14 4.04
CA ASN A 246 -10.77 5.56 4.35
C ASN A 246 -9.94 6.48 5.25
N ARG A 247 -10.02 7.81 5.07
CA ARG A 247 -9.35 8.76 5.96
C ARG A 247 -9.93 8.72 7.38
N VAL A 248 -11.24 8.67 7.52
CA VAL A 248 -11.90 8.54 8.83
C VAL A 248 -11.47 7.23 9.51
N LEU A 249 -11.60 6.12 8.79
CA LEU A 249 -11.26 4.78 9.29
C LEU A 249 -9.77 4.67 9.63
N ALA A 250 -8.88 5.20 8.79
CA ALA A 250 -7.43 5.22 9.04
C ALA A 250 -7.06 6.10 10.24
N HIS A 251 -7.73 7.25 10.43
CA HIS A 251 -7.50 8.12 11.58
C HIS A 251 -7.81 7.40 12.91
N PHE A 252 -9.00 6.81 13.02
CA PHE A 252 -9.40 6.11 14.23
C PHE A 252 -8.68 4.76 14.40
N GLY A 253 -8.41 4.07 13.29
CA GLY A 253 -7.63 2.84 13.28
C GLY A 253 -6.19 3.07 13.73
N LEU A 254 -5.53 4.13 13.26
CA LEU A 254 -4.19 4.50 13.68
C LEU A 254 -4.16 4.90 15.16
N LYS A 255 -5.16 5.65 15.62
CA LYS A 255 -5.34 5.95 17.04
C LYS A 255 -5.46 4.67 17.86
N ARG A 256 -6.34 3.74 17.45
CA ARG A 256 -6.53 2.44 18.12
C ARG A 256 -5.24 1.63 18.14
N LEU A 257 -4.52 1.54 17.01
CA LEU A 257 -3.25 0.83 16.90
C LEU A 257 -2.17 1.39 17.85
N ASN A 258 -2.18 2.69 18.10
CA ASN A 258 -1.22 3.36 18.98
C ASN A 258 -1.60 3.28 20.46
N GLU A 259 -2.89 3.29 20.79
CA GLU A 259 -3.36 3.32 22.19
C GLU A 259 -3.61 1.92 22.76
N GLN A 260 -4.25 1.05 21.99
CA GLN A 260 -4.70 -0.26 22.44
C GLN A 260 -4.73 -1.26 21.25
N PRO A 261 -3.58 -1.60 20.65
CA PRO A 261 -3.53 -2.59 19.58
C PRO A 261 -3.97 -3.96 20.08
N ARG A 262 -4.52 -4.78 19.17
CA ARG A 262 -4.75 -6.19 19.48
C ARG A 262 -3.43 -6.93 19.76
N ILE A 263 -3.50 -8.04 20.47
CA ILE A 263 -2.34 -8.81 20.92
C ILE A 263 -1.41 -9.19 19.76
N GLY A 264 -1.96 -9.64 18.61
CA GLY A 264 -1.17 -10.01 17.44
C GLY A 264 -0.43 -8.83 16.80
N LEU A 265 -1.07 -7.64 16.69
CA LEU A 265 -0.41 -6.44 16.20
C LEU A 265 0.61 -5.89 17.19
N GLN A 266 0.35 -5.99 18.51
CA GLN A 266 1.35 -5.64 19.52
C GLN A 266 2.61 -6.51 19.40
N ALA A 267 2.46 -7.80 19.14
CA ALA A 267 3.60 -8.68 18.88
C ALA A 267 4.39 -8.23 17.63
N MET A 268 3.70 -7.85 16.54
CA MET A 268 4.36 -7.33 15.34
C MET A 268 5.07 -6.00 15.58
N ILE A 269 4.48 -5.08 16.32
CA ILE A 269 5.09 -3.80 16.72
C ILE A 269 6.41 -4.06 17.45
N ASN A 270 6.40 -4.95 18.43
CA ASN A 270 7.58 -5.31 19.21
C ASN A 270 8.67 -5.96 18.34
N LEU A 271 8.31 -6.95 17.50
CA LEU A 271 9.24 -7.64 16.59
C LEU A 271 9.78 -6.74 15.48
N ALA A 272 9.05 -5.69 15.11
CA ALA A 272 9.50 -4.68 14.17
C ALA A 272 10.39 -3.60 14.82
N ASN A 273 10.63 -3.65 16.13
CA ASN A 273 11.32 -2.64 16.93
C ASN A 273 10.71 -1.24 16.71
N LEU A 274 9.39 -1.15 16.70
CA LEU A 274 8.66 0.11 16.59
C LEU A 274 8.40 0.68 17.98
N GLU A 275 8.37 2.00 18.08
CA GLU A 275 8.05 2.71 19.32
C GLU A 275 6.53 2.68 19.54
N PRO A 276 6.02 2.01 20.58
CA PRO A 276 4.59 2.01 20.88
C PRO A 276 4.05 3.42 21.11
N GLY A 277 2.85 3.70 20.60
CA GLY A 277 2.24 5.03 20.68
C GLY A 277 2.69 6.03 19.60
N HIS A 278 3.64 5.64 18.75
CA HIS A 278 4.18 6.49 17.67
C HIS A 278 4.17 5.83 16.30
N ILE A 279 3.30 4.84 16.10
CA ILE A 279 3.17 4.11 14.83
C ILE A 279 2.53 5.02 13.79
N SER A 280 3.16 5.14 12.62
CA SER A 280 2.69 5.88 11.46
C SER A 280 2.17 4.95 10.35
N ILE A 281 1.51 5.51 9.34
CA ILE A 281 1.15 4.76 8.12
C ILE A 281 2.42 4.19 7.44
N ASP A 282 3.51 4.97 7.36
CA ASP A 282 4.79 4.50 6.82
C ASP A 282 5.31 3.25 7.57
N ASP A 283 5.14 3.20 8.89
CA ASP A 283 5.55 2.02 9.68
C ASP A 283 4.70 0.80 9.34
N ILE A 284 3.41 0.99 9.08
CA ILE A 284 2.54 -0.09 8.62
C ILE A 284 3.00 -0.58 7.24
N VAL A 285 3.14 0.32 6.26
CA VAL A 285 3.51 0.02 4.88
C VAL A 285 4.88 -0.66 4.77
N PHE A 286 5.87 -0.17 5.51
CA PHE A 286 7.26 -0.61 5.34
C PHE A 286 7.76 -1.61 6.39
N LYS A 287 7.04 -1.78 7.51
CA LYS A 287 7.51 -2.64 8.60
C LYS A 287 6.48 -3.70 9.03
N ILE A 288 5.22 -3.36 9.25
CA ILE A 288 4.18 -4.30 9.69
C ILE A 288 3.65 -5.12 8.51
N GLY A 289 3.14 -4.47 7.49
CA GLY A 289 2.55 -5.10 6.30
C GLY A 289 3.49 -6.10 5.62
N PRO A 290 4.77 -5.76 5.33
CA PRO A 290 5.71 -6.71 4.73
C PRO A 290 5.97 -7.97 5.56
N ARG A 291 5.84 -7.92 6.89
CA ARG A 291 5.93 -9.10 7.75
C ARG A 291 4.71 -9.99 7.59
N ILE A 292 3.51 -9.41 7.68
CA ILE A 292 2.25 -10.14 7.49
C ILE A 292 2.24 -10.79 6.10
N ASN A 293 2.58 -10.03 5.05
CA ASN A 293 2.70 -10.55 3.68
C ASN A 293 3.73 -11.68 3.52
N ALA A 294 4.77 -11.71 4.35
CA ALA A 294 5.78 -12.76 4.27
C ALA A 294 5.21 -14.13 4.63
N ALA A 295 4.19 -14.21 5.50
CA ALA A 295 3.52 -15.47 5.81
C ALA A 295 2.97 -16.14 4.54
N GLY A 296 2.18 -15.43 3.73
CA GLY A 296 1.61 -15.94 2.47
C GLY A 296 2.61 -16.12 1.32
N ARG A 297 3.83 -15.54 1.43
CA ARG A 297 4.89 -15.69 0.43
C ARG A 297 5.84 -16.85 0.71
N MET A 298 6.09 -17.17 1.97
CA MET A 298 7.09 -18.14 2.39
C MET A 298 6.46 -19.44 2.91
N GLU A 299 5.21 -19.37 3.40
CA GLU A 299 4.54 -20.53 3.99
C GLU A 299 3.03 -20.51 3.71
N SER A 300 2.21 -19.90 4.59
CA SER A 300 0.76 -19.86 4.47
C SER A 300 0.18 -18.57 5.06
N GLY A 301 -0.72 -17.93 4.32
CA GLY A 301 -1.48 -16.78 4.80
C GLY A 301 -2.33 -17.07 6.05
N ARG A 302 -2.65 -18.34 6.31
CA ARG A 302 -3.34 -18.78 7.52
C ARG A 302 -2.64 -18.33 8.81
N LEU A 303 -1.30 -18.36 8.84
CA LEU A 303 -0.52 -17.90 10.00
C LEU A 303 -0.76 -16.41 10.31
N ALA A 304 -0.98 -15.58 9.29
CA ALA A 304 -1.29 -14.17 9.51
C ALA A 304 -2.64 -14.00 10.22
N VAL A 305 -3.67 -14.74 9.80
CA VAL A 305 -4.98 -14.69 10.48
C VAL A 305 -4.89 -15.25 11.90
N GLU A 306 -4.18 -16.36 12.10
CA GLU A 306 -3.97 -16.93 13.45
C GLU A 306 -3.26 -15.94 14.38
N LEU A 307 -2.25 -15.22 13.90
CA LEU A 307 -1.60 -14.14 14.65
C LEU A 307 -2.58 -13.02 14.99
N LEU A 308 -3.32 -12.52 13.99
CA LEU A 308 -4.21 -11.36 14.13
C LEU A 308 -5.44 -11.67 14.98
N THR A 309 -5.77 -12.95 15.19
CA THR A 309 -6.87 -13.41 16.04
C THR A 309 -6.43 -14.06 17.34
N ALA A 310 -5.12 -14.05 17.65
CA ALA A 310 -4.57 -14.61 18.87
C ALA A 310 -5.15 -13.94 20.12
N GLU A 311 -5.52 -14.77 21.11
CA GLU A 311 -6.16 -14.34 22.36
C GLU A 311 -5.17 -14.17 23.52
N ASP A 312 -3.94 -14.69 23.38
CA ASP A 312 -2.90 -14.57 24.39
C ASP A 312 -1.54 -14.17 23.80
N THR A 313 -0.72 -13.53 24.62
CA THR A 313 0.59 -13.00 24.22
C THR A 313 1.60 -14.09 23.86
N ALA A 314 1.56 -15.25 24.50
CA ALA A 314 2.53 -16.31 24.25
C ALA A 314 2.32 -16.91 22.85
N THR A 315 1.07 -17.22 22.51
CA THR A 315 0.69 -17.67 21.17
C THR A 315 1.04 -16.62 20.11
N ALA A 316 0.68 -15.35 20.34
CA ALA A 316 0.97 -14.26 19.41
C ALA A 316 2.48 -14.09 19.20
N MET A 317 3.30 -14.15 20.24
CA MET A 317 4.76 -14.05 20.12
C MET A 317 5.36 -15.26 19.38
N THR A 318 4.86 -16.45 19.60
CA THR A 318 5.33 -17.67 18.90
C THR A 318 5.07 -17.56 17.41
N ILE A 319 3.83 -17.26 17.01
CA ILE A 319 3.44 -17.11 15.59
C ILE A 319 4.15 -15.89 14.99
N GLY A 320 4.16 -14.78 15.73
CA GLY A 320 4.80 -13.54 15.27
C GLY A 320 6.30 -13.70 15.01
N THR A 321 7.02 -14.44 15.86
CA THR A 321 8.44 -14.74 15.65
C THR A 321 8.63 -15.53 14.35
N LYS A 322 7.83 -16.57 14.12
CA LYS A 322 7.86 -17.35 12.87
C LYS A 322 7.65 -16.47 11.64
N ILE A 323 6.63 -15.59 11.66
CA ILE A 323 6.36 -14.64 10.57
C ILE A 323 7.52 -13.66 10.38
N ASN A 324 8.14 -13.17 11.46
CA ASN A 324 9.30 -12.29 11.37
C ASN A 324 10.53 -13.00 10.77
N ASP A 325 10.74 -14.27 11.08
CA ASP A 325 11.81 -15.09 10.50
C ASP A 325 11.56 -15.33 9.01
N ASN A 326 10.34 -15.68 8.60
CA ASN A 326 9.94 -15.75 7.20
C ASN A 326 10.21 -14.43 6.46
N ASN A 327 9.94 -13.28 7.10
CA ASN A 327 10.24 -11.97 6.49
C ASN A 327 11.74 -11.70 6.38
N ASN A 328 12.55 -12.16 7.33
CA ASN A 328 14.01 -12.02 7.26
C ASN A 328 14.59 -12.91 6.15
N GLU A 329 14.12 -14.14 6.03
CA GLU A 329 14.48 -15.05 4.94
C GLU A 329 14.09 -14.46 3.58
N ARG A 330 12.84 -14.01 3.43
CA ARG A 330 12.39 -13.31 2.22
C ARG A 330 13.31 -12.13 1.86
N LYS A 331 13.72 -11.31 2.84
CA LYS A 331 14.65 -10.19 2.61
C LYS A 331 16.03 -10.63 2.16
N SER A 332 16.52 -11.79 2.62
CA SER A 332 17.79 -12.35 2.17
C SER A 332 17.70 -12.75 0.71
N ILE A 333 16.70 -13.57 0.37
CA ILE A 333 16.42 -14.01 -0.99
C ILE A 333 16.21 -12.82 -1.94
N ASP A 334 15.43 -11.81 -1.52
CA ASP A 334 15.20 -10.57 -2.28
C ASP A 334 16.51 -9.84 -2.60
N ARG A 335 17.42 -9.72 -1.63
CA ARG A 335 18.72 -9.06 -1.84
C ARG A 335 19.62 -9.85 -2.79
N GLU A 336 19.66 -11.16 -2.66
CA GLU A 336 20.47 -12.05 -3.52
C GLU A 336 19.98 -11.97 -4.96
N ILE A 337 18.68 -12.18 -5.20
CA ILE A 337 18.10 -12.11 -6.55
C ILE A 337 18.22 -10.70 -7.13
N THR A 338 17.99 -9.64 -6.32
CA THR A 338 18.14 -8.26 -6.80
C THR A 338 19.58 -7.99 -7.26
N LYS A 339 20.57 -8.43 -6.47
CA LYS A 339 21.98 -8.28 -6.85
C LYS A 339 22.29 -9.01 -8.16
N GLU A 340 21.88 -10.28 -8.27
CA GLU A 340 22.09 -11.09 -9.46
C GLU A 340 21.42 -10.45 -10.69
N ALA A 341 20.17 -9.99 -10.57
CA ALA A 341 19.45 -9.33 -11.64
C ALA A 341 20.11 -8.00 -12.08
N LEU A 342 20.60 -7.21 -11.14
CA LEU A 342 21.38 -5.98 -11.43
C LEU A 342 22.67 -6.31 -12.16
N ASP A 343 23.40 -7.33 -11.71
CA ASP A 343 24.63 -7.79 -12.34
C ASP A 343 24.35 -8.28 -13.78
N MET A 344 23.25 -8.99 -14.02
CA MET A 344 22.81 -9.42 -15.36
C MET A 344 22.58 -8.24 -16.31
N VAL A 345 21.91 -7.19 -15.84
CA VAL A 345 21.66 -6.00 -16.64
C VAL A 345 22.97 -5.25 -16.94
N GLN A 346 23.84 -5.10 -15.94
CA GLN A 346 25.13 -4.40 -16.10
C GLN A 346 26.10 -5.12 -17.02
N ASN A 347 26.13 -6.45 -17.00
CA ASN A 347 27.02 -7.27 -17.81
C ASN A 347 26.44 -7.61 -19.19
N GLY A 348 25.21 -7.17 -19.51
CA GLY A 348 24.53 -7.46 -20.78
C GLY A 348 24.10 -8.92 -20.94
N SER A 349 23.95 -9.68 -19.85
CA SER A 349 23.46 -11.06 -19.86
C SER A 349 21.95 -11.18 -19.59
N CYS A 350 21.24 -10.06 -19.46
CA CYS A 350 19.79 -10.02 -19.41
C CYS A 350 19.17 -10.31 -20.79
N LEU A 351 17.89 -10.66 -20.83
CA LEU A 351 17.18 -10.90 -22.09
C LEU A 351 16.99 -9.61 -22.90
N SER A 352 16.70 -8.50 -22.24
CA SER A 352 16.69 -7.14 -22.81
C SER A 352 16.87 -6.08 -21.73
N SER A 353 17.37 -4.89 -22.14
CA SER A 353 17.51 -3.69 -21.29
C SER A 353 17.47 -2.37 -22.09
N GLU A 354 17.12 -2.40 -23.37
CA GLU A 354 17.09 -1.21 -24.23
C GLU A 354 15.89 -0.32 -23.89
N ASN A 355 14.66 -0.79 -24.08
CA ASN A 355 13.42 -0.08 -23.76
C ASN A 355 12.76 -0.62 -22.49
N ALA A 356 12.76 -1.95 -22.29
CA ALA A 356 12.31 -2.64 -21.10
C ALA A 356 13.46 -3.41 -20.44
N VAL A 357 13.43 -3.59 -19.13
CA VAL A 357 14.34 -4.50 -18.44
C VAL A 357 13.67 -5.87 -18.33
N ILE A 358 14.23 -6.88 -18.98
CA ILE A 358 13.70 -8.26 -18.96
C ILE A 358 14.82 -9.20 -18.49
N VAL A 359 14.63 -9.80 -17.31
CA VAL A 359 15.58 -10.74 -16.71
C VAL A 359 14.91 -12.08 -16.42
N TYR A 360 15.66 -13.15 -16.58
CA TYR A 360 15.20 -14.52 -16.31
C TYR A 360 16.23 -15.28 -15.50
N GLY A 361 15.81 -15.79 -14.35
CA GLY A 361 16.59 -16.72 -13.52
C GLY A 361 15.75 -17.93 -13.18
N PRO A 362 16.08 -19.14 -13.74
CA PRO A 362 15.22 -20.32 -13.62
C PRO A 362 14.99 -20.79 -12.18
N ASP A 363 15.94 -20.50 -11.30
CA ASP A 363 15.92 -20.95 -9.90
C ASP A 363 15.47 -19.85 -8.91
N TRP A 364 15.01 -18.70 -9.40
CA TRP A 364 14.56 -17.62 -8.53
C TRP A 364 13.23 -17.93 -7.86
N ASN A 365 13.07 -17.48 -6.62
CA ASN A 365 11.84 -17.69 -5.87
C ASN A 365 10.68 -16.84 -6.42
N LYS A 366 9.62 -17.52 -6.92
CA LYS A 366 8.41 -16.89 -7.49
C LYS A 366 7.75 -15.88 -6.55
N GLY A 367 7.80 -16.11 -5.22
CA GLY A 367 7.20 -15.21 -4.22
C GLY A 367 7.90 -13.86 -4.09
N VAL A 368 9.12 -13.72 -4.64
CA VAL A 368 9.99 -12.56 -4.46
C VAL A 368 10.22 -11.77 -5.76
N VAL A 369 10.07 -12.39 -6.95
CA VAL A 369 10.35 -11.73 -8.25
C VAL A 369 9.62 -10.41 -8.45
N GLY A 370 8.40 -10.25 -7.90
CA GLY A 370 7.66 -8.98 -7.98
C GLY A 370 8.30 -7.84 -7.16
N ILE A 371 8.99 -8.17 -6.06
CA ILE A 371 9.74 -7.19 -5.26
C ILE A 371 11.01 -6.80 -6.01
N VAL A 372 11.68 -7.77 -6.60
CA VAL A 372 12.88 -7.54 -7.44
C VAL A 372 12.52 -6.66 -8.63
N ALA A 373 11.39 -6.91 -9.30
CA ALA A 373 10.92 -6.06 -10.40
C ALA A 373 10.76 -4.60 -9.97
N SER A 374 10.17 -4.33 -8.80
CA SER A 374 10.05 -2.96 -8.27
C SER A 374 11.42 -2.31 -8.04
N ARG A 375 12.40 -3.05 -7.51
CA ARG A 375 13.76 -2.54 -7.28
C ARG A 375 14.51 -2.24 -8.58
N LEU A 376 14.31 -3.05 -9.61
CA LEU A 376 14.88 -2.78 -10.93
C LEU A 376 14.24 -1.56 -11.60
N VAL A 377 12.91 -1.35 -11.42
CA VAL A 377 12.26 -0.09 -11.84
C VAL A 377 12.86 1.11 -11.11
N GLU A 378 13.09 1.02 -9.79
CA GLU A 378 13.75 2.09 -9.03
C GLU A 378 15.17 2.39 -9.55
N ALA A 379 15.91 1.37 -9.97
CA ALA A 379 17.30 1.51 -10.45
C ALA A 379 17.39 2.04 -11.87
N TYR A 380 16.53 1.58 -12.79
CA TYR A 380 16.65 1.87 -14.23
C TYR A 380 15.54 2.77 -14.77
N TYR A 381 14.44 2.91 -14.04
CA TYR A 381 13.23 3.63 -14.41
C TYR A 381 12.73 3.24 -15.80
N LYS A 382 12.48 1.94 -15.97
CA LYS A 382 11.95 1.31 -17.20
C LYS A 382 10.90 0.27 -16.83
N PRO A 383 9.90 -0.01 -17.69
CA PRO A 383 9.05 -1.19 -17.53
C PRO A 383 9.91 -2.45 -17.36
N THR A 384 9.64 -3.23 -16.32
CA THR A 384 10.55 -4.30 -15.90
C THR A 384 9.80 -5.62 -15.72
N PHE A 385 10.36 -6.69 -16.27
CA PHE A 385 9.87 -8.06 -16.19
C PHE A 385 10.91 -8.94 -15.51
N VAL A 386 10.56 -9.55 -14.40
CA VAL A 386 11.42 -10.52 -13.68
C VAL A 386 10.76 -11.88 -13.73
N LEU A 387 11.41 -12.80 -14.42
CA LEU A 387 10.88 -14.10 -14.79
C LEU A 387 11.67 -15.22 -14.11
N THR A 388 10.98 -16.32 -13.81
CA THR A 388 11.56 -17.55 -13.21
C THR A 388 10.83 -18.78 -13.73
N ASN A 389 11.32 -19.97 -13.39
CA ASN A 389 10.60 -21.22 -13.68
C ASN A 389 9.74 -21.63 -12.46
N SER A 390 8.54 -22.08 -12.74
CA SER A 390 7.66 -22.70 -11.73
C SER A 390 6.75 -23.72 -12.40
N ASN A 391 6.75 -24.96 -11.89
CA ASN A 391 5.93 -26.06 -12.39
C ASN A 391 6.10 -26.33 -13.91
N GLY A 392 7.29 -26.13 -14.45
CA GLY A 392 7.59 -26.34 -15.87
C GLY A 392 7.17 -25.21 -16.81
N PHE A 393 6.74 -24.08 -16.27
CA PHE A 393 6.40 -22.86 -17.01
C PHE A 393 7.31 -21.70 -16.59
N VAL A 394 7.59 -20.80 -17.53
CA VAL A 394 8.15 -19.50 -17.20
C VAL A 394 7.05 -18.63 -16.63
N THR A 395 7.22 -18.18 -15.40
CA THR A 395 6.27 -17.30 -14.71
C THR A 395 7.01 -16.08 -14.17
N GLY A 396 6.32 -14.99 -13.95
CA GLY A 396 6.97 -13.82 -13.37
C GLY A 396 6.04 -12.67 -13.03
N SER A 397 6.68 -11.62 -12.59
CA SER A 397 6.02 -10.35 -12.28
C SER A 397 6.64 -9.23 -13.07
N ALA A 398 5.78 -8.32 -13.50
CA ALA A 398 6.19 -7.09 -14.16
C ALA A 398 5.77 -5.86 -13.36
N ARG A 399 6.55 -4.80 -13.48
CA ARG A 399 6.30 -3.49 -12.89
C ARG A 399 6.53 -2.39 -13.91
N SER A 400 5.74 -1.33 -13.82
CA SER A 400 5.77 -0.23 -14.78
C SER A 400 6.31 1.06 -14.19
N VAL A 401 6.55 2.02 -15.06
CA VAL A 401 6.83 3.43 -14.74
C VAL A 401 5.55 4.27 -14.88
N ARG A 402 5.55 5.48 -14.35
CA ARG A 402 4.39 6.38 -14.39
C ARG A 402 3.92 6.64 -15.83
N GLY A 403 2.64 6.39 -16.08
CA GLY A 403 1.97 6.69 -17.35
C GLY A 403 2.08 5.59 -18.42
N PHE A 404 2.86 4.53 -18.22
CA PHE A 404 2.95 3.41 -19.15
C PHE A 404 2.01 2.27 -18.73
N ASP A 405 1.10 1.88 -19.61
CA ASP A 405 0.17 0.76 -19.38
C ASP A 405 0.85 -0.59 -19.63
N LEU A 406 1.19 -1.25 -18.52
CA LEU A 406 1.84 -2.56 -18.53
C LEU A 406 0.87 -3.67 -18.92
N TYR A 407 -0.41 -3.53 -18.56
CA TYR A 407 -1.42 -4.54 -18.85
C TYR A 407 -1.69 -4.62 -20.36
N GLU A 408 -1.81 -3.48 -21.05
CA GLU A 408 -1.93 -3.45 -22.50
C GLU A 408 -0.69 -4.06 -23.18
N ALA A 409 0.51 -3.75 -22.70
CA ALA A 409 1.74 -4.32 -23.23
C ALA A 409 1.73 -5.86 -23.15
N ILE A 410 1.35 -6.44 -22.01
CA ILE A 410 1.25 -7.89 -21.81
C ILE A 410 0.12 -8.47 -22.66
N SER A 411 -1.03 -7.81 -22.73
CA SER A 411 -2.19 -8.24 -23.52
C SER A 411 -1.87 -8.33 -25.02
N SER A 412 -0.96 -7.49 -25.54
CA SER A 412 -0.48 -7.58 -26.93
C SER A 412 0.26 -8.87 -27.24
N CYS A 413 0.64 -9.64 -26.22
CA CYS A 413 1.32 -10.94 -26.30
C CYS A 413 0.43 -12.09 -25.81
N ALA A 414 -0.88 -11.91 -25.67
CA ALA A 414 -1.80 -12.88 -25.08
C ALA A 414 -1.71 -14.28 -25.74
N ASP A 415 -1.44 -14.34 -27.04
CA ASP A 415 -1.27 -15.58 -27.80
C ASP A 415 -0.04 -16.40 -27.40
N LEU A 416 0.91 -15.83 -26.69
CA LEU A 416 2.12 -16.48 -26.17
C LEU A 416 1.97 -16.92 -24.71
N LEU A 417 0.90 -16.49 -24.04
CA LEU A 417 0.72 -16.65 -22.58
C LEU A 417 -0.31 -17.74 -22.28
N GLU A 418 -0.02 -18.55 -21.27
CA GLU A 418 -0.99 -19.50 -20.68
C GLU A 418 -1.94 -18.77 -19.71
N ASN A 419 -1.42 -17.76 -19.00
CA ASN A 419 -2.18 -16.92 -18.09
C ASN A 419 -1.48 -15.59 -17.87
N TYR A 420 -2.27 -14.52 -17.73
CA TYR A 420 -1.78 -13.20 -17.31
C TYR A 420 -2.89 -12.42 -16.61
N GLY A 421 -2.49 -11.44 -15.78
CA GLY A 421 -3.43 -10.59 -15.08
C GLY A 421 -2.71 -9.49 -14.31
N GLY A 422 -3.43 -8.43 -13.99
CA GLY A 422 -2.87 -7.30 -13.27
C GLY A 422 -3.55 -5.99 -13.63
N HIS A 423 -2.81 -4.91 -13.42
CA HIS A 423 -3.24 -3.53 -13.64
C HIS A 423 -2.14 -2.74 -14.37
N ILE A 424 -2.40 -1.46 -14.63
CA ILE A 424 -1.49 -0.54 -15.34
C ILE A 424 -0.04 -0.60 -14.84
N TYR A 425 0.18 -0.70 -13.52
CA TYR A 425 1.52 -0.61 -12.91
C TYR A 425 2.13 -1.94 -12.46
N ALA A 426 1.35 -3.00 -12.38
CA ALA A 426 1.81 -4.29 -11.88
C ALA A 426 1.02 -5.43 -12.51
N ALA A 427 1.72 -6.44 -13.02
CA ALA A 427 1.09 -7.60 -13.61
C ALA A 427 1.90 -8.88 -13.31
N GLY A 428 1.20 -10.03 -13.38
CA GLY A 428 1.78 -11.35 -13.38
C GLY A 428 1.52 -12.02 -14.71
N LEU A 429 2.39 -12.95 -15.10
CA LEU A 429 2.25 -13.70 -16.35
C LEU A 429 2.85 -15.10 -16.24
N THR A 430 2.37 -15.99 -17.09
CA THR A 430 2.87 -17.37 -17.21
C THR A 430 2.87 -17.78 -18.68
N MET A 431 3.96 -18.40 -19.14
CA MET A 431 4.12 -18.85 -20.53
C MET A 431 4.94 -20.13 -20.60
N ARG A 432 4.95 -20.77 -21.76
CA ARG A 432 5.90 -21.85 -22.07
C ARG A 432 7.29 -21.27 -22.33
N GLU A 433 8.33 -22.01 -21.97
CA GLU A 433 9.72 -21.58 -22.14
C GLU A 433 10.06 -21.30 -23.61
N GLU A 434 9.50 -22.07 -24.54
CA GLU A 434 9.67 -21.89 -25.98
C GLU A 434 9.19 -20.53 -26.48
N ASN A 435 8.23 -19.87 -25.78
CA ASN A 435 7.68 -18.58 -26.12
C ASN A 435 8.51 -17.38 -25.60
N LEU A 436 9.44 -17.63 -24.68
CA LEU A 436 10.21 -16.58 -24.01
C LEU A 436 10.99 -15.66 -24.98
N PRO A 437 11.68 -16.16 -26.03
CA PRO A 437 12.39 -15.28 -26.95
C PRO A 437 11.46 -14.36 -27.75
N GLU A 438 10.32 -14.88 -28.22
CA GLU A 438 9.34 -14.09 -29.00
C GLU A 438 8.60 -13.10 -28.11
N PHE A 439 8.24 -13.48 -26.89
CA PHE A 439 7.67 -12.59 -25.88
C PHE A 439 8.62 -11.41 -25.62
N THR A 440 9.90 -11.69 -25.35
CA THR A 440 10.94 -10.66 -25.12
C THR A 440 11.00 -9.69 -26.29
N ARG A 441 11.07 -10.20 -27.51
CA ARG A 441 11.14 -9.36 -28.74
C ARG A 441 9.90 -8.48 -28.92
N ARG A 442 8.69 -9.02 -28.66
CA ARG A 442 7.44 -8.25 -28.81
C ARG A 442 7.30 -7.19 -27.73
N ILE A 443 7.59 -7.51 -26.48
CA ILE A 443 7.54 -6.55 -25.36
C ILE A 443 8.54 -5.42 -25.61
N GLU A 444 9.78 -5.74 -25.98
CA GLU A 444 10.80 -4.71 -26.26
C GLU A 444 10.34 -3.75 -27.36
N LYS A 445 9.79 -4.28 -28.44
CA LYS A 445 9.22 -3.48 -29.54
C LYS A 445 8.05 -2.63 -29.06
N TYR A 446 7.07 -3.24 -28.35
CA TYR A 446 5.89 -2.53 -27.87
C TYR A 446 6.26 -1.37 -26.93
N VAL A 447 7.16 -1.61 -25.97
CA VAL A 447 7.63 -0.56 -25.06
C VAL A 447 8.32 0.54 -25.83
N GLY A 448 9.22 0.21 -26.78
CA GLY A 448 9.91 1.20 -27.62
C GLY A 448 8.98 2.07 -28.47
N GLU A 449 7.83 1.54 -28.90
CA GLU A 449 6.82 2.27 -29.68
C GLU A 449 5.89 3.14 -28.84
N HIS A 450 5.68 2.81 -27.55
CA HIS A 450 4.66 3.45 -26.70
C HIS A 450 5.24 4.25 -25.54
N ILE A 451 6.52 4.04 -25.16
CA ILE A 451 7.14 4.82 -24.09
C ILE A 451 7.54 6.21 -24.59
N THR A 452 7.08 7.25 -23.91
CA THR A 452 7.45 8.63 -24.22
C THR A 452 8.60 9.11 -23.34
N CYS A 453 9.29 10.19 -23.74
CA CYS A 453 10.34 10.82 -22.93
C CYS A 453 9.81 11.22 -21.54
N VAL A 454 8.57 11.70 -21.46
CA VAL A 454 7.91 12.07 -20.20
C VAL A 454 7.74 10.84 -19.30
N MET A 455 7.30 9.70 -19.85
CA MET A 455 7.17 8.44 -19.10
C MET A 455 8.52 7.86 -18.68
N ALA A 456 9.58 8.17 -19.42
CA ALA A 456 10.93 7.66 -19.16
C ALA A 456 11.74 8.52 -18.16
N THR A 457 11.17 9.62 -17.65
CA THR A 457 11.82 10.54 -16.70
C THR A 457 11.12 10.47 -15.35
N PRO A 458 11.81 10.12 -14.27
CA PRO A 458 11.22 10.13 -12.94
C PRO A 458 10.91 11.56 -12.50
N VAL A 459 9.72 11.79 -11.96
CA VAL A 459 9.23 13.12 -11.57
C VAL A 459 9.01 13.19 -10.05
N ILE A 460 9.39 14.30 -9.44
CA ILE A 460 8.98 14.67 -8.09
C ILE A 460 7.99 15.83 -8.18
N ASP A 461 6.73 15.55 -7.83
CA ASP A 461 5.72 16.59 -7.70
C ASP A 461 6.00 17.40 -6.43
N VAL A 462 6.33 18.69 -6.58
CA VAL A 462 6.59 19.65 -5.51
C VAL A 462 5.31 20.42 -5.23
N ASP A 463 4.84 20.40 -3.99
CA ASP A 463 3.59 21.08 -3.63
C ASP A 463 3.77 22.60 -3.47
N SER A 464 4.91 23.08 -2.95
CA SER A 464 5.19 24.50 -2.78
C SER A 464 6.69 24.77 -2.60
N GLU A 465 7.15 25.93 -3.06
CA GLU A 465 8.44 26.50 -2.68
C GLU A 465 8.27 27.31 -1.38
N ILE A 466 9.11 27.06 -0.37
CA ILE A 466 9.07 27.74 0.94
C ILE A 466 10.47 28.10 1.42
N ASN A 467 10.55 29.08 2.31
CA ASN A 467 11.76 29.40 3.05
C ASN A 467 11.79 28.66 4.39
N PHE A 468 12.98 28.34 4.90
CA PHE A 468 13.11 27.65 6.19
C PHE A 468 12.48 28.40 7.36
N SER A 469 12.44 29.74 7.34
CA SER A 469 11.76 30.53 8.37
C SER A 469 10.26 30.29 8.49
N GLN A 470 9.62 29.75 7.44
CA GLN A 470 8.20 29.38 7.48
C GLN A 470 7.99 28.07 8.25
N ILE A 471 9.03 27.24 8.44
CA ILE A 471 8.96 25.99 9.18
C ILE A 471 8.96 26.24 10.69
N THR A 472 7.94 26.93 11.15
CA THR A 472 7.75 27.20 12.58
C THR A 472 7.09 26.03 13.31
N PRO A 473 7.19 25.96 14.66
CA PRO A 473 6.43 24.98 15.44
C PRO A 473 4.91 25.05 15.21
N LYS A 474 4.36 26.24 14.91
CA LYS A 474 2.95 26.42 14.56
C LYS A 474 2.65 25.80 13.19
N PHE A 475 3.47 26.09 12.17
CA PHE A 475 3.35 25.52 10.84
C PHE A 475 3.36 23.99 10.90
N PHE A 476 4.36 23.42 11.57
CA PHE A 476 4.50 21.95 11.69
C PHE A 476 3.32 21.31 12.45
N ARG A 477 2.82 21.93 13.51
CA ARG A 477 1.67 21.43 14.26
C ARG A 477 0.40 21.36 13.40
N VAL A 478 0.17 22.32 12.51
CA VAL A 478 -0.94 22.28 11.55
C VAL A 478 -0.67 21.23 10.47
N LEU A 479 0.55 21.22 9.90
CA LEU A 479 0.94 20.21 8.91
C LEU A 479 0.75 18.77 9.42
N LYS A 480 1.06 18.52 10.70
CA LYS A 480 0.86 17.20 11.33
C LYS A 480 -0.63 16.77 11.34
N GLN A 481 -1.58 17.72 11.35
CA GLN A 481 -3.01 17.39 11.29
C GLN A 481 -3.49 16.94 9.90
N PHE A 482 -2.66 17.09 8.86
CA PHE A 482 -2.95 16.50 7.55
C PHE A 482 -2.87 14.97 7.56
N GLN A 483 -2.21 14.38 8.54
CA GLN A 483 -2.15 12.93 8.71
C GLN A 483 -3.55 12.33 8.97
N PRO A 484 -3.76 11.03 8.64
CA PRO A 484 -2.80 10.09 8.04
C PRO A 484 -2.52 10.40 6.56
N PHE A 485 -1.25 10.25 6.14
CA PHE A 485 -0.85 10.38 4.74
C PHE A 485 -0.98 9.03 4.02
N GLY A 486 -1.16 9.10 2.70
CA GLY A 486 -1.27 7.94 1.82
C GLY A 486 -1.69 8.37 0.41
N PRO A 487 -2.04 7.44 -0.50
CA PRO A 487 -2.60 7.79 -1.81
C PRO A 487 -3.78 8.76 -1.65
N GLY A 488 -3.92 9.72 -2.56
CA GLY A 488 -4.95 10.78 -2.48
C GLY A 488 -4.70 11.87 -1.43
N ASN A 489 -3.89 11.59 -0.40
CA ASN A 489 -3.44 12.55 0.62
C ASN A 489 -1.95 12.35 0.90
N SER A 490 -1.11 12.53 -0.10
CA SER A 490 0.35 12.35 0.01
C SER A 490 0.99 13.34 0.99
N SER A 491 2.09 12.91 1.65
CA SER A 491 2.92 13.81 2.46
C SER A 491 3.44 14.95 1.58
N PRO A 492 3.22 16.23 1.95
CA PRO A 492 3.65 17.35 1.14
C PRO A 492 5.16 17.36 0.89
N VAL A 493 5.51 17.73 -0.33
CA VAL A 493 6.90 17.93 -0.77
C VAL A 493 7.14 19.41 -0.98
N PHE A 494 8.14 19.93 -0.31
CA PHE A 494 8.54 21.34 -0.38
C PHE A 494 9.87 21.47 -1.11
N LEU A 495 10.08 22.63 -1.74
CA LEU A 495 11.33 23.05 -2.35
C LEU A 495 11.89 24.25 -1.56
N THR A 496 13.18 24.19 -1.23
CA THR A 496 13.93 25.38 -0.78
C THR A 496 15.19 25.49 -1.60
N LYS A 497 15.45 26.68 -2.11
CA LYS A 497 16.60 26.99 -2.96
C LYS A 497 17.70 27.71 -2.18
N ASN A 498 18.92 27.64 -2.70
CA ASN A 498 20.10 28.32 -2.15
C ASN A 498 20.36 27.92 -0.68
N VAL A 499 20.49 26.62 -0.46
CA VAL A 499 20.68 26.03 0.86
C VAL A 499 22.11 25.59 1.02
N TYR A 500 22.67 25.79 2.20
CA TYR A 500 24.02 25.37 2.58
C TYR A 500 23.98 24.49 3.82
N ASP A 501 24.96 23.59 3.97
CA ASP A 501 25.20 22.96 5.27
C ASP A 501 26.03 23.91 6.15
N ASP A 502 25.74 23.94 7.44
CA ASP A 502 26.46 24.81 8.41
C ASP A 502 27.88 24.30 8.75
N GLY A 503 28.33 23.23 8.10
CA GLY A 503 29.61 22.55 8.34
C GLY A 503 29.55 21.35 9.27
N ASN A 504 28.36 20.99 9.79
CA ASN A 504 28.14 19.83 10.64
C ASN A 504 27.63 18.59 9.91
N GLY A 505 27.50 18.67 8.59
CA GLY A 505 27.09 17.56 7.72
C GLY A 505 28.02 16.37 7.83
N ARG A 506 27.43 15.17 7.85
CA ARG A 506 28.22 13.93 7.94
C ARG A 506 27.52 12.76 7.24
N LYS A 507 28.36 11.83 6.76
CA LYS A 507 27.89 10.52 6.27
C LYS A 507 27.45 9.66 7.44
N VAL A 508 26.29 8.98 7.31
CA VAL A 508 25.70 8.10 8.32
C VAL A 508 25.21 6.80 7.70
N GLY A 509 24.88 5.81 8.52
CA GLY A 509 24.49 4.46 8.09
C GLY A 509 25.66 3.49 8.02
N PRO A 510 25.42 2.18 7.94
CA PRO A 510 26.45 1.13 8.03
C PRO A 510 27.58 1.23 6.98
N GLY A 511 27.27 1.78 5.80
CA GLY A 511 28.25 2.01 4.71
C GLY A 511 28.50 3.48 4.43
N GLY A 512 28.03 4.42 5.28
CA GLY A 512 28.17 5.85 5.04
C GLY A 512 27.37 6.37 3.84
N GLN A 513 26.32 5.64 3.42
CA GLN A 513 25.55 5.92 2.21
C GLN A 513 24.49 7.02 2.38
N HIS A 514 24.23 7.45 3.61
CA HIS A 514 23.25 8.50 3.91
C HIS A 514 23.95 9.77 4.38
N LEU A 515 23.26 10.91 4.32
CA LEU A 515 23.74 12.17 4.85
C LEU A 515 22.83 12.66 5.99
N LYS A 516 23.43 13.06 7.08
CA LYS A 516 22.79 13.91 8.08
C LYS A 516 23.37 15.30 7.97
N LEU A 517 22.50 16.30 7.76
CA LEU A 517 22.88 17.67 7.46
C LEU A 517 22.19 18.62 8.46
N GLU A 518 22.82 19.76 8.67
CA GLU A 518 22.23 20.90 9.38
C GLU A 518 22.18 22.07 8.40
N LEU A 519 21.00 22.28 7.81
CA LEU A 519 20.83 23.16 6.66
C LEU A 519 20.48 24.57 7.09
N ILE A 520 21.09 25.55 6.41
CA ILE A 520 20.80 26.98 6.52
C ILE A 520 20.47 27.54 5.13
N GLN A 521 19.66 28.59 5.08
CA GLN A 521 19.35 29.28 3.84
C GLN A 521 20.12 30.60 3.78
N GLU A 522 20.71 30.95 2.64
CA GLU A 522 21.52 32.14 2.47
C GLU A 522 20.84 33.43 2.98
N SER A 523 19.57 33.59 2.64
CA SER A 523 18.75 34.74 3.08
C SER A 523 18.49 34.79 4.60
N GLN A 524 18.75 33.66 5.32
CA GLN A 524 18.42 33.50 6.73
C GLN A 524 19.42 32.57 7.45
N PRO A 525 20.69 32.98 7.58
CA PRO A 525 21.76 32.09 8.06
C PRO A 525 21.63 31.69 9.54
N TYR A 526 20.76 32.33 10.30
CA TYR A 526 20.53 31.99 11.72
C TYR A 526 19.37 30.99 11.92
N HIS A 527 18.67 30.60 10.85
CA HIS A 527 17.59 29.64 10.91
C HIS A 527 18.07 28.27 10.39
N GLN A 528 18.48 27.42 11.32
CA GLN A 528 19.03 26.10 11.06
C GLN A 528 17.92 25.04 11.11
N VAL A 529 17.94 24.08 10.19
CA VAL A 529 17.01 22.95 10.14
C VAL A 529 17.75 21.64 9.92
N SER A 530 17.53 20.67 10.80
CA SER A 530 18.14 19.34 10.67
C SER A 530 17.51 18.57 9.51
N ALA A 531 18.33 17.86 8.74
CA ALA A 531 17.90 17.09 7.58
C ALA A 531 18.55 15.69 7.53
N ILE A 532 17.84 14.75 6.94
CA ILE A 532 18.32 13.40 6.62
C ILE A 532 18.11 13.11 5.13
N ALA A 533 19.15 12.68 4.44
CA ALA A 533 19.10 12.30 3.02
C ALA A 533 19.59 10.85 2.87
N PHE A 534 18.67 9.98 2.47
CA PHE A 534 18.96 8.55 2.31
C PHE A 534 19.56 8.27 0.93
N ASN A 535 20.67 7.49 0.89
CA ASN A 535 21.38 7.08 -0.33
C ASN A 535 21.87 8.25 -1.21
N MET A 536 22.27 9.36 -0.57
CA MET A 536 22.71 10.58 -1.24
C MET A 536 24.14 10.99 -0.82
N ALA A 537 24.96 10.04 -0.41
CA ALA A 537 26.32 10.34 0.05
C ALA A 537 27.22 10.91 -1.04
N ASP A 538 26.86 10.77 -2.31
CA ASP A 538 27.62 11.29 -3.46
C ASP A 538 27.64 12.83 -3.48
N TYR A 539 26.61 13.49 -2.94
CA TYR A 539 26.57 14.95 -2.79
C TYR A 539 27.47 15.50 -1.68
N PHE A 540 28.09 14.61 -0.86
CA PHE A 540 28.79 15.04 0.36
C PHE A 540 29.97 15.98 0.08
N ASP A 541 30.77 15.70 -0.95
CA ASP A 541 31.95 16.50 -1.26
C ASP A 541 31.57 17.89 -1.77
N HIS A 542 30.51 17.99 -2.57
CA HIS A 542 29.96 19.28 -3.01
C HIS A 542 29.47 20.12 -1.82
N ILE A 543 28.69 19.53 -0.93
CA ILE A 543 28.15 20.17 0.27
C ILE A 543 29.26 20.60 1.23
N ARG A 544 30.24 19.72 1.47
CA ARG A 544 31.38 19.99 2.37
C ARG A 544 32.26 21.14 1.89
N ASN A 545 32.35 21.37 0.59
CA ASN A 545 33.07 22.50 0.01
C ASN A 545 32.33 23.83 0.18
N GLY A 546 31.16 23.84 0.83
CA GLY A 546 30.35 25.04 1.05
C GLY A 546 29.58 25.51 -0.18
N ASN A 547 29.37 24.60 -1.16
CA ASN A 547 28.60 24.94 -2.36
C ASN A 547 27.10 24.88 -2.09
N PRO A 548 26.30 25.78 -2.72
CA PRO A 548 24.85 25.79 -2.56
C PRO A 548 24.20 24.58 -3.23
N ILE A 549 23.08 24.15 -2.62
CA ILE A 549 22.18 23.13 -3.18
C ILE A 549 20.75 23.63 -3.16
N ASP A 550 19.94 23.12 -4.06
CA ASP A 550 18.50 23.18 -3.96
C ASP A 550 17.99 21.83 -3.43
N VAL A 551 16.99 21.85 -2.53
CA VAL A 551 16.50 20.63 -1.87
C VAL A 551 15.00 20.48 -1.98
N CYS A 552 14.56 19.27 -2.40
CA CYS A 552 13.18 18.80 -2.30
C CYS A 552 13.03 17.91 -1.07
N TYR A 553 12.04 18.17 -0.21
CA TYR A 553 11.91 17.45 1.06
C TYR A 553 10.48 17.39 1.57
N SER A 554 10.22 16.43 2.47
CA SER A 554 9.06 16.43 3.36
C SER A 554 9.49 16.82 4.77
N ILE A 555 8.61 17.50 5.51
CA ILE A 555 8.84 17.87 6.91
C ILE A 555 8.26 16.76 7.79
N VAL A 556 9.10 16.15 8.60
CA VAL A 556 8.74 15.00 9.46
C VAL A 556 9.07 15.26 10.91
N GLU A 557 8.42 14.52 11.80
CA GLU A 557 8.81 14.44 13.20
C GLU A 557 9.85 13.34 13.37
N ASN A 558 10.99 13.68 13.92
CA ASN A 558 11.98 12.70 14.34
C ASN A 558 11.86 12.48 15.84
N TYR A 559 11.38 11.28 16.21
CA TYR A 559 11.29 10.87 17.60
C TYR A 559 12.46 9.98 17.97
N TYR A 560 13.28 10.43 18.89
CA TYR A 560 14.45 9.69 19.32
C TYR A 560 14.71 9.87 20.82
N ARG A 561 14.78 8.76 21.58
CA ARG A 561 15.04 8.72 23.02
C ARG A 561 14.14 9.66 23.83
N GLY A 562 12.85 9.68 23.52
CA GLY A 562 11.87 10.52 24.23
C GLY A 562 11.81 11.98 23.77
N ASN A 563 12.66 12.41 22.83
CA ASN A 563 12.67 13.75 22.29
C ASN A 563 12.07 13.78 20.88
N SER A 564 11.20 14.75 20.63
CA SER A 564 10.62 15.04 19.34
C SER A 564 11.26 16.29 18.74
N THR A 565 11.73 16.19 17.50
CA THR A 565 12.33 17.30 16.74
C THR A 565 11.79 17.36 15.32
N ILE A 566 11.68 18.57 14.77
CA ILE A 566 11.35 18.74 13.34
C ILE A 566 12.59 18.40 12.52
N GLN A 567 12.42 17.58 11.49
CA GLN A 567 13.49 17.19 10.60
C GLN A 567 13.00 17.18 9.14
N LEU A 568 13.87 17.56 8.21
CA LEU A 568 13.61 17.43 6.79
C LEU A 568 14.02 16.03 6.33
N ARG A 569 13.12 15.31 5.66
CA ARG A 569 13.45 14.09 4.91
C ARG A 569 13.65 14.48 3.46
N ILE A 570 14.91 14.59 3.05
CA ILE A 570 15.28 14.96 1.69
C ILE A 570 14.80 13.87 0.73
N LYS A 571 14.14 14.28 -0.34
CA LYS A 571 13.68 13.44 -1.45
C LYS A 571 14.65 13.47 -2.61
N ASP A 572 15.24 14.65 -2.85
CA ASP A 572 16.22 14.87 -3.89
C ASP A 572 16.99 16.17 -3.66
N MET A 573 18.20 16.27 -4.24
CA MET A 573 19.06 17.46 -4.18
C MET A 573 19.59 17.77 -5.57
N ARG A 574 19.81 19.06 -5.85
CA ARG A 574 20.50 19.53 -7.06
C ARG A 574 21.66 20.42 -6.67
N GLU A 575 22.78 20.17 -7.26
CA GLU A 575 23.95 21.05 -7.18
C GLU A 575 23.63 22.33 -7.94
N ARG A 576 24.10 23.45 -7.43
CA ARG A 576 24.07 24.73 -8.13
C ARG A 576 25.49 25.14 -8.48
N ASP A 577 25.73 25.32 -9.78
CA ASP A 577 26.98 25.83 -10.32
C ASP A 577 27.01 27.37 -10.41
N ASP A 578 26.16 28.07 -9.64
CA ASP A 578 25.99 29.53 -9.73
C ASP A 578 27.20 30.27 -9.08
N LEU A 579 28.40 30.03 -9.57
CA LEU A 579 29.56 30.89 -9.41
C LEU A 579 30.20 31.16 -10.77
N ILE A 580 29.46 31.77 -11.71
CA ILE A 580 30.03 32.56 -12.81
C ILE A 580 29.25 33.87 -12.94
#